data_c4bdd72126d33b4d02cc6759eeae1162
#
_entry.id   c4bdd72126d33b4d02cc6759eeae1162
#
_cell.length_a   1.000
_cell.length_b   1.000
_cell.length_c   1.000
_cell.angle_alpha   90.00
_cell.angle_beta   90.00
_cell.angle_gamma   90.00
#
_symmetry.space_group_name_H-M   'P 1'
#
loop_
_entity.id
_entity.type
_entity.pdbx_description
1 polymer ?
#
loop_
_entity_poly.entity_id
_entity_poly.type
_entity_poly.pdbx_seq_one_letter_code
_entity_poly.pdbx_strand_id
1 'polypeptide(L)'
;PHIIKVDRTERYRGSIKTILSDNVFDENIVLRHTGDFGANAGELVRLQREVHERLRQLREPEPRERLLEETARFAASRLQVELNGHLDPLSLAARRAFLIGRLDRPLRVCGVVDNKGEPGGGPFWVRAADGSVSPQIVEGAQIDPGDDEQQEIMGRSTHFNPVDIVCA
;
A
#
# COMPACT_ATOMS: atom_id res chain seq x y z
N PRO A 1 8.66 -12.37 10.47
CA PRO A 1 7.94 -12.01 9.27
C PRO A 1 8.51 -10.71 8.74
N HIS A 2 9.24 -10.81 7.63
CA HIS A 2 9.85 -9.65 7.02
C HIS A 2 8.83 -9.04 6.07
N ILE A 3 8.31 -7.86 6.42
CA ILE A 3 7.63 -7.02 5.45
C ILE A 3 8.70 -6.64 4.44
N ILE A 4 8.52 -6.99 3.18
CA ILE A 4 9.41 -6.46 2.17
C ILE A 4 9.16 -4.95 2.17
N LYS A 5 10.15 -4.21 2.58
CA LYS A 5 10.30 -2.87 2.06
C LYS A 5 10.68 -3.08 0.60
N VAL A 6 9.71 -2.99 -0.30
CA VAL A 6 10.03 -2.73 -1.71
C VAL A 6 10.97 -1.55 -1.67
N ASP A 7 12.17 -1.75 -2.19
CA ASP A 7 13.27 -0.81 -1.99
C ASP A 7 12.80 0.59 -2.38
N ARG A 8 12.75 1.50 -1.40
CA ARG A 8 12.41 2.91 -1.57
C ARG A 8 13.58 3.66 -2.19
N THR A 9 14.36 3.02 -3.06
CA THR A 9 15.37 3.77 -3.80
C THR A 9 14.67 4.90 -4.51
N GLU A 10 15.20 6.09 -4.39
CA GLU A 10 14.68 7.33 -4.99
C GLU A 10 14.41 7.20 -6.50
N ARG A 11 14.98 6.18 -7.14
CA ARG A 11 14.73 5.81 -8.53
C ARG A 11 13.27 5.49 -8.84
N TYR A 12 12.51 4.98 -7.88
CA TYR A 12 11.10 4.58 -8.11
C TYR A 12 10.09 5.66 -7.70
N ARG A 13 10.54 6.69 -6.96
CA ARG A 13 9.66 7.76 -6.48
C ARG A 13 9.10 8.69 -7.55
N GLY A 14 9.64 8.68 -8.76
CA GLY A 14 9.28 9.62 -9.81
C GLY A 14 8.55 9.04 -11.01
N SER A 15 8.56 7.71 -11.15
CA SER A 15 8.50 7.12 -12.48
C SER A 15 7.22 6.38 -12.80
N ILE A 16 6.45 5.92 -11.85
CA ILE A 16 5.19 5.29 -12.18
C ILE A 16 4.14 6.39 -12.27
N LYS A 17 4.03 7.00 -13.44
CA LYS A 17 2.82 7.71 -13.81
C LYS A 17 1.71 6.69 -13.79
N THR A 18 0.58 7.07 -13.24
CA THR A 18 -0.64 6.31 -13.08
C THR A 18 -0.83 5.31 -14.23
N ILE A 19 -0.42 4.08 -14.02
CA ILE A 19 -0.70 2.98 -14.95
C ILE A 19 -2.20 2.75 -15.03
N LEU A 20 -2.94 3.21 -14.02
CA LEU A 20 -4.35 2.91 -13.86
C LEU A 20 -5.11 4.19 -13.54
N SER A 21 -5.77 4.67 -14.59
CA SER A 21 -6.80 5.69 -14.44
C SER A 21 -7.92 5.20 -13.53
N ASP A 22 -8.27 6.01 -12.60
CA ASP A 22 -9.58 6.20 -11.97
C ASP A 22 -10.26 5.07 -11.18
N ASN A 23 -9.85 3.81 -11.17
CA ASN A 23 -10.76 2.79 -10.66
C ASN A 23 -10.20 1.70 -9.72
N VAL A 24 -8.93 1.65 -9.38
CA VAL A 24 -8.45 0.37 -8.85
C VAL A 24 -7.90 0.40 -7.42
N PHE A 25 -7.53 1.54 -6.87
CA PHE A 25 -6.66 1.49 -5.69
C PHE A 25 -7.17 2.19 -4.45
N ASP A 26 -8.46 2.06 -4.20
CA ASP A 26 -9.04 2.49 -2.94
C ASP A 26 -8.86 1.42 -1.85
N GLU A 27 -7.68 0.82 -1.83
CA GLU A 27 -7.32 -0.27 -0.92
C GLU A 27 -5.92 -0.10 -0.32
N ASN A 28 -5.71 -0.74 0.82
CA ASN A 28 -4.41 -0.84 1.46
C ASN A 28 -3.79 -2.21 1.15
N ILE A 29 -2.56 -2.21 0.65
CA ILE A 29 -1.82 -3.43 0.36
C ILE A 29 -0.61 -3.54 1.26
N VAL A 30 -0.48 -4.68 1.93
CA VAL A 30 0.69 -5.05 2.73
C VAL A 30 1.42 -6.17 2.01
N LEU A 31 2.66 -5.91 1.63
CA LEU A 31 3.53 -6.87 0.97
C LEU A 31 4.31 -7.68 2.00
N ARG A 32 4.40 -9.00 1.81
CA ARG A 32 5.17 -9.91 2.65
C ARG A 32 6.02 -10.84 1.82
N HIS A 33 7.30 -10.97 2.20
CA HIS A 33 8.24 -11.92 1.56
C HIS A 33 7.98 -13.36 2.03
N THR A 34 6.84 -13.90 1.66
CA THR A 34 6.48 -15.29 1.93
C THR A 34 5.35 -15.72 1.01
N GLY A 35 5.44 -16.93 0.48
CA GLY A 35 4.34 -17.63 -0.19
C GLY A 35 3.50 -18.48 0.78
N ASP A 36 3.61 -18.28 2.10
CA ASP A 36 2.81 -18.98 3.08
C ASP A 36 1.44 -18.29 3.26
N PHE A 37 0.44 -18.83 2.60
CA PHE A 37 -0.94 -18.35 2.67
C PHE A 37 -1.48 -18.27 4.10
N GLY A 38 -1.20 -19.26 4.94
CA GLY A 38 -1.66 -19.28 6.33
C GLY A 38 -1.05 -18.13 7.16
N ALA A 39 0.24 -17.87 6.96
CA ALA A 39 0.92 -16.75 7.60
C ALA A 39 0.38 -15.39 7.09
N ASN A 40 0.06 -15.27 5.81
CA ASN A 40 -0.52 -14.06 5.23
C ASN A 40 -1.95 -13.83 5.71
N ALA A 41 -2.76 -14.88 5.82
CA ALA A 41 -4.11 -14.80 6.38
C ALA A 41 -4.09 -14.39 7.86
N GLY A 42 -3.18 -14.95 8.66
CA GLY A 42 -2.99 -14.57 10.07
C GLY A 42 -2.62 -13.09 10.22
N GLU A 43 -1.74 -12.59 9.37
CA GLU A 43 -1.37 -11.17 9.36
C GLU A 43 -2.54 -10.27 8.96
N LEU A 44 -3.32 -10.65 7.93
CA LEU A 44 -4.50 -9.92 7.52
C LEU A 44 -5.49 -9.73 8.67
N VAL A 45 -5.86 -10.83 9.35
CA VAL A 45 -6.80 -10.80 10.48
C VAL A 45 -6.29 -9.90 11.61
N ARG A 46 -4.98 -9.93 11.89
CA ARG A 46 -4.37 -9.10 12.91
C ARG A 46 -4.45 -7.61 12.52
N LEU A 47 -4.06 -7.27 11.31
CA LEU A 47 -4.09 -5.90 10.80
C LEU A 47 -5.52 -5.35 10.73
N GLN A 48 -6.48 -6.17 10.27
CA GLN A 48 -7.89 -5.78 10.20
C GLN A 48 -8.43 -5.40 11.58
N ARG A 49 -8.14 -6.18 12.63
CA ARG A 49 -8.55 -5.85 14.00
C ARG A 49 -7.95 -4.53 14.47
N GLU A 50 -6.67 -4.31 14.19
CA GLU A 50 -5.98 -3.07 14.54
C GLU A 50 -6.55 -1.84 13.78
N VAL A 51 -6.90 -2.01 12.50
CA VAL A 51 -7.55 -0.98 11.68
C VAL A 51 -8.93 -0.64 12.23
N HIS A 52 -9.77 -1.66 12.48
CA HIS A 52 -11.13 -1.44 12.99
C HIS A 52 -11.13 -0.74 14.34
N GLU A 53 -10.22 -1.12 15.25
CA GLU A 53 -10.12 -0.46 16.56
C GLU A 53 -9.75 1.01 16.42
N ARG A 54 -8.79 1.35 15.53
CA ARG A 54 -8.41 2.75 15.26
C ARG A 54 -9.54 3.53 14.61
N LEU A 55 -10.25 2.94 13.64
CA LEU A 55 -11.40 3.57 13.02
C LEU A 55 -12.50 3.87 14.05
N ARG A 56 -12.77 2.93 14.96
CA ARG A 56 -13.72 3.14 16.05
C ARG A 56 -13.31 4.33 16.91
N GLN A 57 -12.04 4.38 17.34
CA GLN A 57 -11.51 5.48 18.17
C GLN A 57 -11.50 6.83 17.42
N LEU A 58 -11.14 6.85 16.14
CA LEU A 58 -11.17 8.05 15.32
C LEU A 58 -12.58 8.59 15.11
N ARG A 59 -13.60 7.76 15.18
CA ARG A 59 -15.02 8.16 15.02
C ARG A 59 -15.64 8.72 16.29
N GLU A 60 -14.95 8.61 17.45
CA GLU A 60 -15.38 9.28 18.68
C GLU A 60 -15.46 10.81 18.50
N PRO A 61 -16.31 11.52 19.24
CA PRO A 61 -16.57 12.96 19.02
C PRO A 61 -15.30 13.83 19.11
N GLU A 62 -14.41 13.52 20.04
CA GLU A 62 -13.20 14.31 20.31
C GLU A 62 -11.96 13.41 20.40
N PRO A 63 -11.41 12.95 19.25
CA PRO A 63 -10.18 12.16 19.29
C PRO A 63 -9.00 13.02 19.74
N ARG A 64 -8.18 12.48 20.64
CA ARG A 64 -6.99 13.17 21.14
C ARG A 64 -5.94 13.26 20.04
N GLU A 65 -5.19 14.36 19.99
CA GLU A 65 -4.09 14.54 19.01
C GLU A 65 -3.12 13.35 19.00
N ARG A 66 -2.77 12.84 20.19
CA ARG A 66 -1.93 11.66 20.33
C ARG A 66 -2.48 10.43 19.56
N LEU A 67 -3.80 10.23 19.53
CA LEU A 67 -4.40 9.15 18.77
C LEU A 67 -4.17 9.33 17.26
N LEU A 68 -4.26 10.55 16.75
CA LEU A 68 -4.00 10.86 15.34
C LEU A 68 -2.54 10.55 14.98
N GLU A 69 -1.59 10.93 15.83
CA GLU A 69 -0.17 10.63 15.63
C GLU A 69 0.13 9.13 15.67
N GLU A 70 -0.43 8.42 16.65
CA GLU A 70 -0.27 6.96 16.78
C GLU A 70 -0.88 6.23 15.58
N THR A 71 -2.02 6.71 15.09
CA THR A 71 -2.69 6.16 13.91
C THR A 71 -1.90 6.44 12.63
N ALA A 72 -1.34 7.64 12.49
CA ALA A 72 -0.48 7.99 11.36
C ALA A 72 0.76 7.09 11.33
N ARG A 73 1.43 6.89 12.47
CA ARG A 73 2.57 5.97 12.56
C ARG A 73 2.19 4.53 12.22
N PHE A 74 1.03 4.06 12.68
CA PHE A 74 0.51 2.75 12.33
C PHE A 74 0.28 2.64 10.81
N ALA A 75 -0.42 3.59 10.19
CA ALA A 75 -0.69 3.59 8.76
C ALA A 75 0.60 3.55 7.94
N ALA A 76 1.60 4.37 8.31
CA ALA A 76 2.88 4.40 7.62
C ALA A 76 3.71 3.13 7.81
N SER A 77 3.77 2.59 9.04
CA SER A 77 4.67 1.48 9.36
C SER A 77 4.07 0.10 9.10
N ARG A 78 2.75 -0.03 9.23
CA ARG A 78 2.07 -1.33 9.14
C ARG A 78 1.31 -1.51 7.83
N LEU A 79 0.71 -0.44 7.30
CA LEU A 79 -0.05 -0.47 6.05
C LEU A 79 0.72 0.12 4.88
N GLN A 80 1.96 0.59 5.11
CA GLN A 80 2.82 1.17 4.08
C GLN A 80 2.19 2.39 3.37
N VAL A 81 1.26 3.08 4.05
CA VAL A 81 0.63 4.29 3.53
C VAL A 81 1.65 5.43 3.56
N GLU A 82 1.87 6.09 2.44
CA GLU A 82 2.73 7.27 2.39
C GLU A 82 1.97 8.49 2.91
N LEU A 83 2.47 9.09 3.99
CA LEU A 83 1.86 10.23 4.66
C LEU A 83 2.69 11.52 4.50
N ASN A 84 3.79 11.47 3.75
CA ASN A 84 4.80 12.54 3.67
C ASN A 84 4.17 13.88 3.30
N GLY A 85 4.25 14.86 4.22
CA GLY A 85 3.78 16.24 4.01
C GLY A 85 2.26 16.43 3.94
N HIS A 86 1.48 15.34 3.90
CA HIS A 86 0.02 15.46 3.80
C HIS A 86 -0.65 15.86 5.12
N LEU A 87 -0.05 15.54 6.26
CA LEU A 87 -0.67 15.80 7.56
C LEU A 87 -0.25 17.14 8.18
N ASP A 88 0.96 17.59 7.93
CA ASP A 88 1.54 18.74 8.63
C ASP A 88 0.75 20.05 8.45
N PRO A 89 0.25 20.38 7.24
CA PRO A 89 -0.52 21.62 7.05
C PRO A 89 -1.98 21.52 7.49
N LEU A 90 -2.43 20.32 7.92
CA LEU A 90 -3.86 20.10 8.19
C LEU A 90 -4.25 20.41 9.64
N SER A 91 -5.45 20.92 9.84
CA SER A 91 -6.10 20.99 11.16
C SER A 91 -6.33 19.58 11.73
N LEU A 92 -6.56 19.48 13.04
CA LEU A 92 -6.85 18.18 13.68
C LEU A 92 -8.07 17.49 13.05
N ALA A 93 -9.12 18.24 12.70
CA ALA A 93 -10.30 17.69 12.04
C ALA A 93 -9.97 17.14 10.64
N ALA A 94 -9.15 17.87 9.87
CA ALA A 94 -8.73 17.44 8.54
C ALA A 94 -7.78 16.23 8.60
N ARG A 95 -6.84 16.19 9.57
CA ARG A 95 -5.99 15.00 9.82
C ARG A 95 -6.82 13.78 10.16
N ARG A 96 -7.85 13.94 11.01
CA ARG A 96 -8.79 12.89 11.35
C ARG A 96 -9.51 12.35 10.11
N ALA A 97 -10.12 13.23 9.32
CA ALA A 97 -10.83 12.84 8.10
C ALA A 97 -9.92 12.13 7.11
N PHE A 98 -8.71 12.63 6.93
CA PHE A 98 -7.71 12.01 6.08
C PHE A 98 -7.35 10.59 6.55
N LEU A 99 -7.07 10.40 7.85
CA LEU A 99 -6.72 9.10 8.40
C LEU A 99 -7.88 8.11 8.30
N ILE A 100 -9.12 8.54 8.55
CA ILE A 100 -10.30 7.70 8.34
C ILE A 100 -10.38 7.28 6.87
N GLY A 101 -10.26 8.19 5.92
CA GLY A 101 -10.30 7.88 4.50
C GLY A 101 -9.18 6.95 4.03
N ARG A 102 -8.03 6.92 4.72
CA ARG A 102 -6.92 5.99 4.41
C ARG A 102 -7.07 4.63 5.08
N LEU A 103 -7.75 4.53 6.20
CA LEU A 103 -7.94 3.28 6.92
C LEU A 103 -9.22 2.54 6.52
N ASP A 104 -10.29 3.28 6.19
CA ASP A 104 -11.60 2.73 5.82
C ASP A 104 -11.62 2.29 4.35
N ARG A 105 -10.79 1.30 4.05
CA ARG A 105 -10.55 0.74 2.71
C ARG A 105 -10.39 -0.76 2.81
N PRO A 106 -10.69 -1.50 1.74
CA PRO A 106 -10.29 -2.90 1.66
C PRO A 106 -8.82 -3.08 1.99
N LEU A 107 -8.48 -4.18 2.67
CA LEU A 107 -7.11 -4.52 3.06
C LEU A 107 -6.70 -5.82 2.38
N ARG A 108 -5.54 -5.80 1.70
CA ARG A 108 -4.92 -7.00 1.16
C ARG A 108 -3.57 -7.27 1.80
N VAL A 109 -3.27 -8.52 2.04
CA VAL A 109 -1.91 -9.00 2.33
C VAL A 109 -1.48 -9.88 1.17
N CYS A 110 -0.42 -9.49 0.49
CA CYS A 110 0.08 -10.14 -0.71
C CYS A 110 1.45 -10.75 -0.45
N GLY A 111 1.58 -12.05 -0.71
CA GLY A 111 2.86 -12.74 -0.76
C GLY A 111 3.65 -12.29 -1.98
N VAL A 112 4.95 -12.05 -1.81
CA VAL A 112 5.87 -11.74 -2.89
C VAL A 112 7.16 -12.52 -2.70
N VAL A 113 7.73 -12.99 -3.79
CA VAL A 113 8.97 -13.78 -3.79
C VAL A 113 9.92 -13.23 -4.84
N ASP A 114 11.19 -13.63 -4.77
CA ASP A 114 12.20 -13.22 -5.75
C ASP A 114 11.76 -13.61 -7.17
N ASN A 115 11.84 -12.66 -8.09
CA ASN A 115 11.57 -12.89 -9.50
C ASN A 115 12.82 -13.54 -10.15
N LYS A 116 12.64 -14.74 -10.69
CA LYS A 116 13.67 -15.48 -11.43
C LYS A 116 13.36 -15.60 -12.91
N GLY A 117 12.47 -14.75 -13.41
CA GLY A 117 12.00 -14.75 -14.80
C GLY A 117 10.60 -15.33 -14.97
N GLU A 118 9.87 -15.52 -13.88
CA GLU A 118 8.49 -15.97 -13.93
C GLU A 118 7.58 -14.90 -14.53
N PRO A 119 6.61 -15.30 -15.40
CA PRO A 119 5.61 -14.38 -15.88
C PRO A 119 4.59 -14.07 -14.77
N GLY A 120 4.12 -12.83 -14.71
CA GLY A 120 3.05 -12.45 -13.78
C GLY A 120 3.19 -11.03 -13.26
N GLY A 121 2.32 -10.67 -12.34
CA GLY A 121 2.34 -9.39 -11.68
C GLY A 121 3.40 -9.29 -10.59
N GLY A 122 3.79 -8.08 -10.29
CA GLY A 122 4.77 -7.78 -9.24
C GLY A 122 4.38 -6.63 -8.34
N PRO A 123 5.10 -6.45 -7.23
CA PRO A 123 4.90 -5.32 -6.34
C PRO A 123 5.59 -4.07 -6.89
N PHE A 124 4.81 -3.00 -7.05
CA PHE A 124 5.30 -1.69 -7.49
C PHE A 124 4.76 -0.58 -6.60
N TRP A 125 5.49 0.51 -6.52
CA TRP A 125 4.96 1.75 -5.99
C TRP A 125 4.19 2.46 -7.09
N VAL A 126 2.88 2.64 -6.88
CA VAL A 126 1.99 3.26 -7.86
C VAL A 126 1.56 4.63 -7.36
N ARG A 127 1.64 5.62 -8.24
CA ARG A 127 1.18 6.99 -7.98
C ARG A 127 -0.26 7.15 -8.43
N ALA A 128 -1.13 7.52 -7.49
CA ALA A 128 -2.52 7.85 -7.80
C ALA A 128 -2.66 9.26 -8.40
N ALA A 129 -3.83 9.57 -8.95
CA ALA A 129 -4.12 10.87 -9.56
C ALA A 129 -4.01 12.05 -8.56
N ASP A 130 -4.26 11.81 -7.27
CA ASP A 130 -4.09 12.78 -6.19
C ASP A 130 -2.62 12.99 -5.78
N GLY A 131 -1.68 12.31 -6.44
CA GLY A 131 -0.25 12.36 -6.16
C GLY A 131 0.20 11.45 -5.03
N SER A 132 -0.71 10.77 -4.33
CA SER A 132 -0.34 9.79 -3.31
C SER A 132 0.33 8.58 -3.93
N VAL A 133 1.22 7.93 -3.16
CA VAL A 133 1.96 6.75 -3.59
C VAL A 133 1.67 5.60 -2.63
N SER A 134 1.34 4.44 -3.19
CA SER A 134 1.09 3.22 -2.40
C SER A 134 1.66 1.99 -3.09
N PRO A 135 2.01 0.93 -2.34
CA PRO A 135 2.39 -0.35 -2.94
C PRO A 135 1.17 -1.01 -3.57
N GLN A 136 1.35 -1.55 -4.79
CA GLN A 136 0.30 -2.26 -5.51
C GLN A 136 0.90 -3.49 -6.19
N ILE A 137 0.08 -4.52 -6.40
CA ILE A 137 0.40 -5.59 -7.34
C ILE A 137 -0.04 -5.14 -8.72
N VAL A 138 0.90 -5.06 -9.66
CA VAL A 138 0.63 -4.63 -11.04
C VAL A 138 0.94 -5.80 -11.97
N GLU A 139 -0.04 -6.16 -12.79
CA GLU A 139 0.08 -7.20 -13.79
C GLU A 139 0.68 -6.65 -15.09
N GLY A 140 1.41 -7.48 -15.83
CA GLY A 140 2.02 -7.06 -17.10
C GLY A 140 1.01 -6.48 -18.11
N ALA A 141 -0.23 -6.98 -18.11
CA ALA A 141 -1.31 -6.45 -18.96
C ALA A 141 -1.77 -5.02 -18.58
N GLN A 142 -1.40 -4.54 -17.41
CA GLN A 142 -1.72 -3.19 -16.92
C GLN A 142 -0.62 -2.17 -17.27
N ILE A 143 0.50 -2.63 -17.80
CA ILE A 143 1.63 -1.79 -18.21
C ILE A 143 1.38 -1.32 -19.65
N ASP A 144 1.52 -0.02 -19.89
CA ASP A 144 1.41 0.52 -21.23
C ASP A 144 2.62 0.06 -22.08
N PRO A 145 2.40 -0.71 -23.15
CA PRO A 145 3.50 -1.15 -24.02
C PRO A 145 4.15 0.00 -24.81
N GLY A 146 3.49 1.15 -24.90
CA GLY A 146 4.01 2.36 -25.55
C GLY A 146 4.73 3.32 -24.60
N ASP A 147 4.78 3.01 -23.31
CA ASP A 147 5.48 3.81 -22.29
C ASP A 147 6.82 3.15 -21.91
N ASP A 148 7.90 3.63 -22.51
CA ASP A 148 9.24 3.10 -22.32
C ASP A 148 9.68 3.14 -20.84
N GLU A 149 9.24 4.14 -20.06
CA GLU A 149 9.57 4.27 -18.64
C GLU A 149 8.89 3.16 -17.82
N GLN A 150 7.62 2.87 -18.09
CA GLN A 150 6.91 1.78 -17.46
C GLN A 150 7.53 0.41 -17.80
N GLN A 151 7.90 0.22 -19.08
CA GLN A 151 8.58 -1.00 -19.52
C GLN A 151 9.93 -1.18 -18.82
N GLU A 152 10.71 -0.12 -18.68
CA GLU A 152 11.99 -0.16 -17.96
C GLU A 152 11.80 -0.53 -16.49
N ILE A 153 10.81 0.07 -15.81
CA ILE A 153 10.48 -0.24 -14.42
C ILE A 153 10.07 -1.70 -14.27
N MET A 154 9.19 -2.19 -15.16
CA MET A 154 8.76 -3.59 -15.17
C MET A 154 9.94 -4.53 -15.36
N GLY A 155 10.83 -4.24 -16.30
CA GLY A 155 12.03 -5.05 -16.57
C GLY A 155 13.04 -5.11 -15.42
N ARG A 156 12.97 -4.18 -14.47
CA ARG A 156 13.81 -4.14 -13.27
C ARG A 156 13.13 -4.76 -12.05
N SER A 157 11.95 -5.34 -12.18
CA SER A 157 11.25 -5.96 -11.07
C SER A 157 12.09 -7.07 -10.44
N THR A 158 12.36 -6.96 -9.16
CA THR A 158 13.12 -7.95 -8.39
C THR A 158 12.25 -8.99 -7.73
N HIS A 159 10.95 -8.75 -7.69
CA HIS A 159 9.97 -9.62 -7.03
C HIS A 159 8.73 -9.80 -7.91
N PHE A 160 8.04 -10.92 -7.72
CA PHE A 160 6.73 -11.14 -8.32
C PHE A 160 5.74 -11.67 -7.27
N ASN A 161 4.46 -11.57 -7.56
CA ASN A 161 3.39 -12.13 -6.73
C ASN A 161 2.96 -13.49 -7.33
N PRO A 162 3.14 -14.61 -6.62
CA PRO A 162 2.72 -15.94 -7.08
C PRO A 162 1.21 -16.16 -6.91
N VAL A 163 0.41 -15.10 -6.99
CA VAL A 163 -1.06 -15.12 -6.75
C VAL A 163 -1.43 -15.49 -5.30
N ASP A 164 -0.51 -15.31 -4.37
CA ASP A 164 -0.77 -15.47 -2.94
C ASP A 164 -1.30 -14.15 -2.37
N ILE A 165 -2.63 -14.00 -2.34
CA ILE A 165 -3.34 -12.79 -1.93
C ILE A 165 -4.47 -13.15 -0.98
N VAL A 166 -4.51 -12.52 0.18
CA VAL A 166 -5.63 -12.58 1.12
C VAL A 166 -6.25 -11.20 1.32
N CYS A 167 -7.57 -11.12 1.32
CA CYS A 167 -8.32 -9.86 1.32
C CYS A 167 -9.33 -9.80 2.49
N ALA A 168 -9.60 -8.58 2.97
CA ALA A 168 -10.65 -8.26 3.93
C ALA A 168 -11.25 -6.87 3.67
#